data_6aaa86203380ebc6a9ebaa0740ce2ff0
#
_entry.id   6aaa86203380ebc6a9ebaa0740ce2ff0
#
_cell.length_a   1.000
_cell.length_b   1.000
_cell.length_c   1.000
_cell.angle_alpha   90.00
_cell.angle_beta   90.00
_cell.angle_gamma   90.00
#
_symmetry.space_group_name_H-M   'P 1'
#
loop_
_entity.id
_entity.type
_entity.pdbx_description
1 polymer ?
#
loop_
_entity_poly.entity_id
_entity_poly.type
_entity_poly.pdbx_seq_one_letter_code
_entity_poly.pdbx_strand_id
1 'polypeptide(L)'
;AADKLLVCQDVIVGDGLDRLAARFGGWRLDPVSEDEIRSYATNGLPIGDRWLAPSVVPKRVRDRVAALGMKVVELPMGELCEKAGGASRCLVCHAPGVLDALSIPEENRLAAVRGQINAEPDDG
;
A
#
# COMPACT_ATOMS: atom_id res chain seq x y z
N ALA A 1 -4.46 12.64 -9.25
CA ALA A 1 -4.49 11.45 -8.40
C ALA A 1 -4.97 10.28 -9.23
N ALA A 2 -4.35 9.13 -9.06
CA ALA A 2 -4.77 7.92 -9.74
C ALA A 2 -6.19 7.56 -9.30
N ASP A 3 -7.12 7.60 -10.24
CA ASP A 3 -8.52 7.37 -9.98
C ASP A 3 -8.92 5.95 -10.39
N LYS A 4 -8.06 4.99 -10.06
CA LYS A 4 -8.18 3.59 -10.40
C LYS A 4 -8.18 2.70 -9.16
N LEU A 5 -8.89 1.59 -9.25
CA LEU A 5 -8.94 0.51 -8.27
C LEU A 5 -8.32 -0.73 -8.88
N LEU A 6 -7.22 -1.22 -8.31
CA LEU A 6 -6.67 -2.52 -8.67
C LEU A 6 -7.60 -3.61 -8.12
N VAL A 7 -8.13 -4.44 -9.00
CA VAL A 7 -9.15 -5.44 -8.65
C VAL A 7 -8.80 -6.78 -9.27
N CYS A 8 -8.71 -7.81 -8.45
CA CYS A 8 -8.66 -9.17 -8.96
C CYS A 8 -10.09 -9.70 -9.13
N GLN A 9 -10.55 -9.76 -10.37
CA GLN A 9 -11.92 -10.17 -10.69
C GLN A 9 -12.16 -11.66 -10.38
N ASP A 10 -11.12 -12.48 -10.52
CA ASP A 10 -11.21 -13.94 -10.38
C ASP A 10 -11.54 -14.39 -8.96
N VAL A 11 -11.27 -13.57 -7.95
CA VAL A 11 -11.54 -13.90 -6.53
C VAL A 11 -12.81 -13.22 -5.98
N ILE A 12 -13.47 -12.39 -6.78
CA ILE A 12 -14.72 -11.75 -6.37
C ILE A 12 -15.89 -12.68 -6.70
N VAL A 13 -16.69 -13.00 -5.69
CA VAL A 13 -17.82 -13.92 -5.83
C VAL A 13 -19.15 -13.19 -5.96
N GLY A 14 -20.12 -13.86 -6.61
CA GLY A 14 -21.49 -13.35 -6.75
C GLY A 14 -21.54 -12.06 -7.56
N ASP A 15 -22.33 -11.10 -7.10
CA ASP A 15 -22.54 -9.78 -7.72
C ASP A 15 -21.51 -8.72 -7.28
N GLY A 16 -20.44 -9.11 -6.60
CA GLY A 16 -19.48 -8.19 -6.00
C GLY A 16 -18.80 -7.27 -7.02
N LEU A 17 -18.48 -7.76 -8.23
CA LEU A 17 -17.89 -6.95 -9.28
C LEU A 17 -18.87 -5.90 -9.82
N ASP A 18 -20.14 -6.30 -10.02
CA ASP A 18 -21.18 -5.38 -10.49
C ASP A 18 -21.44 -4.27 -9.47
N ARG A 19 -21.42 -4.61 -8.18
CA ARG A 19 -21.56 -3.63 -7.08
C ARG A 19 -20.38 -2.67 -7.03
N LEU A 20 -19.15 -3.15 -7.23
CA LEU A 20 -17.96 -2.29 -7.33
C LEU A 20 -18.07 -1.36 -8.55
N ALA A 21 -18.45 -1.89 -9.72
CA ALA A 21 -18.61 -1.11 -10.93
C ALA A 21 -19.73 -0.06 -10.79
N ALA A 22 -20.83 -0.40 -10.17
CA ALA A 22 -21.93 0.53 -9.89
C ALA A 22 -21.53 1.63 -8.92
N ARG A 23 -20.73 1.31 -7.90
CA ARG A 23 -20.32 2.27 -6.86
C ARG A 23 -19.24 3.24 -7.31
N PHE A 24 -18.27 2.75 -8.08
CA PHE A 24 -17.05 3.50 -8.43
C PHE A 24 -16.94 3.85 -9.91
N GLY A 25 -17.76 3.24 -10.76
CA GLY A 25 -17.64 3.29 -12.21
C GLY A 25 -16.72 2.19 -12.74
N GLY A 26 -17.22 1.39 -13.68
CA GLY A 26 -16.48 0.24 -14.24
C GLY A 26 -15.14 0.65 -14.89
N TRP A 27 -15.04 1.85 -15.45
CA TRP A 27 -13.82 2.38 -16.05
C TRP A 27 -12.67 2.60 -15.04
N ARG A 28 -12.98 2.67 -13.75
CA ARG A 28 -11.99 2.78 -12.68
C ARG A 28 -11.40 1.45 -12.26
N LEU A 29 -12.06 0.35 -12.60
CA LEU A 29 -11.59 -0.97 -12.23
C LEU A 29 -10.43 -1.38 -13.13
N ASP A 30 -9.27 -1.60 -12.54
CA ASP A 30 -8.05 -1.97 -13.22
C ASP A 30 -7.67 -3.42 -12.84
N PRO A 31 -7.82 -4.38 -13.78
CA PRO A 31 -7.72 -5.78 -13.42
C PRO A 31 -6.27 -6.20 -13.14
N VAL A 32 -6.12 -6.97 -12.07
CA VAL A 32 -4.91 -7.74 -11.75
C VAL A 32 -5.27 -9.22 -11.66
N SER A 33 -4.31 -10.08 -11.96
CA SER A 33 -4.50 -11.53 -11.91
C SER A 33 -4.39 -12.09 -10.49
N GLU A 34 -4.82 -13.34 -10.30
CA GLU A 34 -4.67 -14.05 -9.04
C GLU A 34 -3.19 -14.19 -8.62
N ASP A 35 -2.29 -14.48 -9.57
CA ASP A 35 -0.85 -14.55 -9.28
C ASP A 35 -0.29 -13.20 -8.82
N GLU A 36 -0.80 -12.09 -9.38
CA GLU A 36 -0.37 -10.75 -8.97
C GLU A 36 -0.85 -10.38 -7.59
N ILE A 37 -2.07 -10.78 -7.18
CA ILE A 37 -2.52 -10.54 -5.80
C ILE A 37 -1.76 -11.39 -4.80
N ARG A 38 -1.32 -12.61 -5.17
CA ARG A 38 -0.40 -13.42 -4.34
C ARG A 38 0.93 -12.71 -4.10
N SER A 39 1.32 -11.83 -5.02
CA SER A 39 2.49 -10.94 -4.89
C SER A 39 2.12 -9.55 -4.35
N TYR A 40 1.02 -9.43 -3.62
CA TYR A 40 0.58 -8.22 -2.94
C TYR A 40 0.25 -7.02 -3.86
N ALA A 41 -0.14 -7.25 -5.12
CA ALA A 41 -0.46 -6.19 -6.08
C ALA A 41 -1.55 -5.21 -5.59
N THR A 42 -2.52 -5.69 -4.80
CA THR A 42 -3.60 -4.86 -4.25
C THR A 42 -3.32 -4.33 -2.84
N ASN A 43 -2.13 -4.61 -2.28
CA ASN A 43 -1.75 -4.21 -0.93
C ASN A 43 -0.78 -3.01 -0.89
N GLY A 44 -0.66 -2.28 -1.99
CA GLY A 44 0.10 -1.03 -2.03
C GLY A 44 -0.64 0.10 -1.32
N LEU A 45 0.12 1.03 -0.75
CA LEU A 45 -0.38 2.17 0.00
C LEU A 45 -0.15 3.47 -0.79
N PRO A 46 -1.20 4.13 -1.29
CA PRO A 46 -1.06 5.45 -1.89
C PRO A 46 -0.92 6.52 -0.79
N ILE A 47 0.11 7.36 -0.91
CA ILE A 47 0.33 8.53 -0.05
C ILE A 47 0.73 9.70 -0.95
N GLY A 48 -0.15 10.69 -1.09
CA GLY A 48 0.07 11.82 -2.00
C GLY A 48 0.27 11.36 -3.44
N ASP A 49 1.42 11.67 -4.02
CA ASP A 49 1.83 11.26 -5.37
C ASP A 49 2.60 9.94 -5.42
N ARG A 50 2.74 9.25 -4.30
CA ARG A 50 3.54 8.03 -4.16
C ARG A 50 2.66 6.81 -3.91
N TRP A 51 3.12 5.68 -4.44
CA TRP A 51 2.55 4.37 -4.16
C TRP A 51 3.62 3.47 -3.55
N LEU A 52 3.47 3.19 -2.25
CA LEU A 52 4.39 2.36 -1.49
C LEU A 52 3.95 0.90 -1.62
N ALA A 53 4.82 0.06 -2.15
CA ALA A 53 4.50 -1.35 -2.38
C ALA A 53 5.70 -2.24 -2.02
N PRO A 54 5.46 -3.50 -1.62
CA PRO A 54 6.55 -4.45 -1.44
C PRO A 54 7.26 -4.71 -2.76
N SER A 55 8.57 -4.92 -2.70
CA SER A 55 9.43 -5.17 -3.88
C SER A 55 9.04 -6.43 -4.68
N VAL A 56 8.26 -7.32 -4.07
CA VAL A 56 7.74 -8.53 -4.73
C VAL A 56 6.59 -8.27 -5.71
N VAL A 57 5.99 -7.08 -5.69
CA VAL A 57 4.92 -6.73 -6.65
C VAL A 57 5.46 -6.76 -8.07
N PRO A 58 4.77 -7.45 -9.00
CA PRO A 58 5.24 -7.62 -10.37
C PRO A 58 5.45 -6.30 -11.10
N LYS A 59 6.48 -6.26 -11.95
CA LYS A 59 6.83 -5.08 -12.75
C LYS A 59 5.64 -4.55 -13.54
N ARG A 60 4.81 -5.42 -14.13
CA ARG A 60 3.62 -5.02 -14.88
C ARG A 60 2.67 -4.13 -14.06
N VAL A 61 2.43 -4.49 -12.79
CA VAL A 61 1.57 -3.71 -11.89
C VAL A 61 2.22 -2.37 -11.55
N ARG A 62 3.52 -2.40 -11.26
CA ARG A 62 4.29 -1.17 -10.98
C ARG A 62 4.27 -0.20 -12.16
N ASP A 63 4.48 -0.71 -13.37
CA ASP A 63 4.44 0.11 -14.61
C ASP A 63 3.05 0.73 -14.83
N ARG A 64 1.98 -0.03 -14.56
CA ARG A 64 0.60 0.49 -14.66
C ARG A 64 0.35 1.61 -13.65
N VAL A 65 0.78 1.44 -12.40
CA VAL A 65 0.65 2.47 -11.37
C VAL A 65 1.47 3.71 -11.74
N ALA A 66 2.68 3.53 -12.25
CA ALA A 66 3.51 4.63 -12.75
C ALA A 66 2.86 5.38 -13.92
N ALA A 67 2.22 4.66 -14.84
CA ALA A 67 1.49 5.25 -15.96
C ALA A 67 0.29 6.11 -15.53
N LEU A 68 -0.22 5.92 -14.31
CA LEU A 68 -1.24 6.77 -13.69
C LEU A 68 -0.65 8.04 -13.06
N GLY A 69 0.64 8.29 -13.22
CA GLY A 69 1.34 9.47 -12.69
C GLY A 69 1.80 9.33 -11.23
N MET A 70 1.74 8.13 -10.66
CA MET A 70 2.24 7.89 -9.31
C MET A 70 3.71 7.46 -9.30
N LYS A 71 4.46 7.92 -8.33
CA LYS A 71 5.83 7.46 -8.07
C LYS A 71 5.79 6.17 -7.29
N VAL A 72 6.23 5.09 -7.90
CA VAL A 72 6.33 3.79 -7.23
C VAL A 72 7.54 3.78 -6.28
N VAL A 73 7.30 3.47 -5.02
CA VAL A 73 8.33 3.30 -3.99
C VAL A 73 8.32 1.85 -3.54
N GLU A 74 9.39 1.14 -3.90
CA GLU A 74 9.55 -0.27 -3.53
C GLU A 74 10.13 -0.40 -2.13
N LEU A 75 9.48 -1.21 -1.31
CA LEU A 75 9.90 -1.49 0.06
C LEU A 75 10.36 -2.94 0.18
N PRO A 76 11.53 -3.19 0.80
CA PRO A 76 12.04 -4.54 1.02
C PRO A 76 11.28 -5.21 2.19
N MET A 77 10.08 -5.74 1.91
CA MET A 77 9.18 -6.31 2.91
C MET A 77 9.06 -7.83 2.81
N GLY A 78 10.04 -8.53 2.26
CA GLY A 78 9.97 -9.97 2.00
C GLY A 78 9.61 -10.79 3.24
N GLU A 79 10.27 -10.56 4.38
CA GLU A 79 9.98 -11.28 5.62
C GLU A 79 8.56 -11.02 6.15
N LEU A 80 8.08 -9.78 6.08
CA LEU A 80 6.73 -9.44 6.50
C LEU A 80 5.68 -10.08 5.59
N CYS A 81 5.93 -10.07 4.30
CA CYS A 81 5.05 -10.73 3.33
C CYS A 81 4.97 -12.25 3.56
N GLU A 82 6.10 -12.89 3.81
CA GLU A 82 6.15 -14.35 4.00
C GLU A 82 5.64 -14.80 5.37
N LYS A 83 6.01 -14.10 6.44
CA LYS A 83 5.74 -14.53 7.83
C LYS A 83 4.48 -13.94 8.43
N ALA A 84 4.14 -12.70 8.07
CA ALA A 84 2.99 -12.01 8.65
C ALA A 84 1.77 -11.94 7.71
N GLY A 85 1.91 -12.36 6.45
CA GLY A 85 0.81 -12.38 5.48
C GLY A 85 0.27 -10.99 5.14
N GLY A 86 1.04 -9.92 5.35
CA GLY A 86 0.66 -8.55 5.10
C GLY A 86 1.74 -7.72 4.41
N ALA A 87 1.37 -6.58 3.86
CA ALA A 87 2.27 -5.66 3.19
C ALA A 87 1.94 -4.21 3.56
N SER A 88 2.38 -3.25 2.76
CA SER A 88 2.36 -1.81 3.09
C SER A 88 1.04 -1.31 3.65
N ARG A 89 -0.09 -1.67 3.03
CA ARG A 89 -1.42 -1.20 3.45
C ARG A 89 -1.90 -1.88 4.73
N CYS A 90 -1.58 -3.16 4.92
CA CYS A 90 -2.01 -3.91 6.10
C CYS A 90 -1.31 -3.47 7.39
N LEU A 91 -0.15 -2.80 7.27
CA LEU A 91 0.67 -2.35 8.39
C LEU A 91 0.30 -0.96 8.90
N VAL A 92 -0.65 -0.27 8.27
CA VAL A 92 -1.01 1.11 8.62
C VAL A 92 -2.48 1.25 8.95
N CYS A 93 -2.76 2.12 9.89
CA CYS A 93 -4.10 2.60 10.17
C CYS A 93 -4.18 4.07 9.75
N HIS A 94 -5.15 4.40 8.91
CA HIS A 94 -5.40 5.78 8.51
C HIS A 94 -6.40 6.41 9.47
N ALA A 95 -5.95 7.42 10.21
CA ALA A 95 -6.75 8.16 11.19
C ALA A 95 -6.76 9.66 10.84
N PRO A 96 -7.55 10.08 9.84
CA PRO A 96 -7.59 11.49 9.44
C PRO A 96 -8.13 12.36 10.57
N GLY A 97 -7.43 13.46 10.89
CA GLY A 97 -7.84 14.46 11.90
C GLY A 97 -7.70 14.02 13.35
N VAL A 98 -7.38 12.77 13.63
CA VAL A 98 -7.26 12.27 15.01
C VAL A 98 -5.92 12.70 15.63
N LEU A 99 -4.85 12.78 14.84
CA LEU A 99 -3.52 13.13 15.34
C LEU A 99 -3.44 14.58 15.83
N ASP A 100 -4.22 15.48 15.26
CA ASP A 100 -4.28 16.88 15.70
C ASP A 100 -5.01 17.04 17.04
N ALA A 101 -5.87 16.09 17.39
CA ALA A 101 -6.62 16.06 18.63
C ALA A 101 -5.92 15.28 19.75
N LEU A 102 -4.90 14.48 19.44
CA LEU A 102 -4.14 13.71 20.42
C LEU A 102 -2.89 14.48 20.82
N SER A 103 -2.73 14.71 22.14
CA SER A 103 -1.45 15.14 22.71
C SER A 103 -0.45 13.99 22.60
N ILE A 104 0.21 13.88 21.44
CA ILE A 104 1.28 12.90 21.24
C ILE A 104 2.54 13.45 21.91
N PRO A 105 3.10 12.76 22.93
CA PRO A 105 4.37 13.15 23.52
C PRO A 105 5.46 13.31 22.45
N GLU A 106 6.35 14.29 22.65
CA GLU A 106 7.39 14.61 21.66
C GLU A 106 8.27 13.41 21.32
N GLU A 107 8.54 12.55 22.31
CA GLU A 107 9.30 11.31 22.16
C GLU A 107 8.65 10.30 21.21
N ASN A 108 7.34 10.38 20.97
CA ASN A 108 6.59 9.50 20.09
C ASN A 108 6.41 10.09 18.68
N ARG A 109 6.96 11.27 18.40
CA ARG A 109 6.88 11.87 17.09
C ARG A 109 7.87 11.23 16.12
N LEU A 110 7.50 11.22 14.84
CA LEU A 110 8.30 10.61 13.77
C LEU A 110 9.77 11.04 13.73
N ALA A 111 10.09 12.25 14.21
CA ALA A 111 11.46 12.76 14.28
C ALA A 111 12.31 12.01 15.31
N ALA A 112 11.75 11.71 16.48
CA ALA A 112 12.40 10.94 17.53
C ALA A 112 12.63 9.48 17.09
N VAL A 113 11.64 8.87 16.41
CA VAL A 113 11.73 7.52 15.86
C VAL A 113 12.81 7.43 14.76
N ARG A 114 12.92 8.43 13.88
CA ARG A 114 13.96 8.46 12.84
C ARG A 114 15.37 8.56 13.42
N GLY A 115 15.54 9.31 14.49
CA GLY A 115 16.83 9.41 15.19
C GLY A 115 17.29 8.09 15.78
N GLN A 116 16.37 7.30 16.30
CA GLN A 116 16.66 5.98 16.89
C GLN A 116 16.94 4.91 15.83
N ILE A 117 16.26 4.94 14.68
CA ILE A 117 16.47 3.97 13.59
C ILE A 117 17.83 4.19 12.91
N ASN A 118 18.31 5.43 12.85
CA ASN A 118 19.58 5.79 12.20
C ASN A 118 20.77 5.84 13.18
N ALA A 119 20.58 5.57 14.45
CA ALA A 119 21.66 5.36 15.39
C ALA A 119 22.30 4.00 15.06
N GLU A 120 23.47 4.02 14.41
CA GLU A 120 24.29 2.81 14.26
C GLU A 120 24.54 2.21 15.64
N PRO A 121 24.47 0.86 15.79
CA PRO A 121 24.90 0.23 17.01
C PRO A 121 26.39 0.59 17.22
N ASP A 122 26.68 1.15 18.36
CA ASP A 122 28.05 1.42 18.80
C ASP A 122 28.77 0.07 18.89
N ASP A 123 29.56 -0.24 17.86
CA ASP A 123 30.42 -1.42 17.84
C ASP A 123 31.55 -1.22 18.87
N GLY A 124 31.15 -1.46 20.15
CA GLY A 124 32.10 -1.57 21.25
C GLY A 124 32.85 -2.87 21.24
#